data_9c39d52428ff3798a57f444bb8faa9a0
#
_entry.id   9c39d52428ff3798a57f444bb8faa9a0
#
_cell.length_a   1.000
_cell.length_b   1.000
_cell.length_c   1.000
_cell.angle_alpha   90.00
_cell.angle_beta   90.00
_cell.angle_gamma   90.00
#
_symmetry.space_group_name_H-M   'P 1'
#
loop_
_entity.id
_entity.type
_entity.pdbx_description
1 polymer ?
#
loop_
_entity_poly.entity_id
_entity_poly.type
_entity_poly.pdbx_seq_one_letter_code
_entity_poly.pdbx_strand_id
1 'polypeptide(L)'
;MQNGSKNSHDFDASFGPSLRLGVLGGGQLGRMMIQSAVDFDARVEVMDPSSDAPCRHLTPRFVQGDLQNAADVVAFGAELDVITIEIEHVSVEGLKTLESQGVRVIPKPDHLAVIQDKGLQKEFFAQNGIPTSPFQLVGGADDVQQMGLPIVQKMRKGGYDGKGVVLLKSESDLPKAFDVPSVLEHAVDIEKEL
;
A
#
# COMPACT_ATOMS: atom_id res chain seq x y z
N MET A 1 -32.25 7.03 29.82
CA MET A 1 -30.98 7.31 29.14
C MET A 1 -30.55 6.01 28.48
N GLN A 2 -30.86 5.83 27.18
CA GLN A 2 -30.49 4.63 26.42
C GLN A 2 -29.22 4.95 25.67
N ASN A 3 -28.12 4.31 26.09
CA ASN A 3 -26.87 4.28 25.31
C ASN A 3 -27.09 3.32 24.14
N GLY A 4 -27.43 3.84 23.01
CA GLY A 4 -27.38 3.11 21.73
C GLY A 4 -25.93 2.88 21.32
N SER A 5 -25.40 1.69 21.54
CA SER A 5 -24.17 1.24 20.89
C SER A 5 -24.44 1.21 19.38
N LYS A 6 -23.80 2.07 18.60
CA LYS A 6 -23.80 1.96 17.14
C LYS A 6 -23.11 0.65 16.81
N ASN A 7 -23.86 -0.32 16.28
CA ASN A 7 -23.33 -1.54 15.73
C ASN A 7 -22.47 -1.19 14.50
N SER A 8 -21.24 -1.67 14.49
CA SER A 8 -20.21 -1.43 13.47
C SER A 8 -20.51 -2.04 12.08
N HIS A 9 -21.74 -2.41 11.78
CA HIS A 9 -22.13 -3.09 10.54
C HIS A 9 -23.19 -2.39 9.69
N ASP A 10 -23.81 -1.32 10.18
CA ASP A 10 -24.77 -0.55 9.38
C ASP A 10 -24.07 0.64 8.73
N PHE A 11 -23.40 0.35 7.60
CA PHE A 11 -22.94 1.37 6.68
C PHE A 11 -24.10 1.72 5.72
N ASP A 12 -24.99 2.53 6.19
CA ASP A 12 -26.00 3.22 5.35
C ASP A 12 -25.38 4.52 4.81
N ALA A 13 -24.26 4.38 4.07
CA ALA A 13 -23.74 5.47 3.29
C ALA A 13 -24.46 5.43 1.95
N SER A 14 -25.51 6.19 1.85
CA SER A 14 -26.02 6.59 0.54
C SER A 14 -24.87 7.29 -0.20
N PHE A 15 -24.44 6.73 -1.32
CA PHE A 15 -23.60 7.43 -2.28
C PHE A 15 -24.29 8.75 -2.63
N GLY A 16 -23.54 9.85 -2.60
CA GLY A 16 -24.12 11.15 -2.93
C GLY A 16 -23.25 12.29 -2.39
N PRO A 17 -23.71 13.53 -2.57
CA PRO A 17 -22.93 14.75 -2.28
C PRO A 17 -22.60 14.94 -0.77
N SER A 18 -23.23 14.19 0.10
CA SER A 18 -22.95 14.22 1.56
C SER A 18 -21.77 13.32 1.97
N LEU A 19 -21.41 12.33 1.15
CA LEU A 19 -20.28 11.43 1.44
C LEU A 19 -18.95 12.17 1.26
N ARG A 20 -18.15 12.20 2.31
CA ARG A 20 -16.80 12.76 2.28
C ARG A 20 -15.79 11.64 2.07
N LEU A 21 -15.42 11.43 0.82
CA LEU A 21 -14.45 10.41 0.39
C LEU A 21 -13.08 11.03 0.17
N GLY A 22 -12.06 10.57 0.89
CA GLY A 22 -10.68 10.95 0.68
C GLY A 22 -9.87 9.92 -0.06
N VAL A 23 -8.91 10.38 -0.85
CA VAL A 23 -7.94 9.54 -1.56
C VAL A 23 -6.53 9.99 -1.22
N LEU A 24 -5.69 9.06 -0.79
CA LEU A 24 -4.25 9.25 -0.63
C LEU A 24 -3.55 8.86 -1.93
N GLY A 25 -2.93 9.84 -2.57
CA GLY A 25 -2.38 9.76 -3.91
C GLY A 25 -3.27 10.47 -4.94
N GLY A 26 -2.67 11.42 -5.64
CA GLY A 26 -3.34 12.28 -6.63
C GLY A 26 -2.83 12.06 -8.04
N GLY A 27 -2.30 10.87 -8.34
CA GLY A 27 -1.77 10.50 -9.63
C GLY A 27 -2.82 10.23 -10.70
N GLN A 28 -2.44 9.48 -11.73
CA GLN A 28 -3.30 9.22 -12.88
C GLN A 28 -4.51 8.36 -12.52
N LEU A 29 -4.33 7.37 -11.64
CA LEU A 29 -5.46 6.52 -11.21
C LEU A 29 -6.44 7.28 -10.32
N GLY A 30 -5.94 8.15 -9.44
CA GLY A 30 -6.79 9.07 -8.66
C GLY A 30 -7.60 10.00 -9.56
N ARG A 31 -7.01 10.50 -10.64
CA ARG A 31 -7.73 11.27 -11.66
C ARG A 31 -8.87 10.47 -12.29
N MET A 32 -8.62 9.22 -12.68
CA MET A 32 -9.65 8.34 -13.26
C MET A 32 -10.77 8.04 -12.25
N MET A 33 -10.40 7.86 -10.97
CA MET A 33 -11.37 7.68 -9.89
C MET A 33 -12.29 8.90 -9.75
N ILE A 34 -11.74 10.12 -9.77
CA ILE A 34 -12.55 11.36 -9.71
C ILE A 34 -13.50 11.44 -10.91
N GLN A 35 -13.04 11.10 -12.12
CA GLN A 35 -13.89 11.12 -13.31
C GLN A 35 -15.09 10.16 -13.15
N SER A 36 -14.86 8.97 -12.62
CA SER A 36 -15.94 8.01 -12.34
C SER A 36 -16.85 8.47 -11.19
N ALA A 37 -16.31 9.13 -10.18
CA ALA A 37 -17.07 9.62 -9.03
C ALA A 37 -18.09 10.71 -9.41
N VAL A 38 -17.83 11.47 -10.46
CA VAL A 38 -18.76 12.49 -10.99
C VAL A 38 -20.10 11.86 -11.40
N ASP A 39 -20.08 10.67 -12.01
CA ASP A 39 -21.29 9.96 -12.43
C ASP A 39 -22.17 9.52 -11.25
N PHE A 40 -21.59 9.45 -10.04
CA PHE A 40 -22.28 9.11 -8.79
C PHE A 40 -22.59 10.33 -7.91
N ASP A 41 -22.34 11.53 -8.41
CA ASP A 41 -22.43 12.80 -7.64
C ASP A 41 -21.61 12.74 -6.31
N ALA A 42 -20.51 11.97 -6.31
CA ALA A 42 -19.64 11.81 -5.16
C ALA A 42 -18.48 12.81 -5.20
N ARG A 43 -18.21 13.45 -4.06
CA ARG A 43 -17.12 14.41 -3.92
C ARG A 43 -15.89 13.73 -3.37
N VAL A 44 -14.82 13.71 -4.15
CA VAL A 44 -13.53 13.12 -3.77
C VAL A 44 -12.58 14.22 -3.35
N GLU A 45 -12.07 14.15 -2.12
CA GLU A 45 -10.96 14.97 -1.63
C GLU A 45 -9.65 14.21 -1.82
N VAL A 46 -8.55 14.90 -2.12
CA VAL A 46 -7.26 14.25 -2.46
C VAL A 46 -6.11 14.86 -1.69
N MET A 47 -5.22 14.00 -1.19
CA MET A 47 -3.93 14.40 -0.66
C MET A 47 -2.80 13.80 -1.49
N ASP A 48 -1.81 14.63 -1.84
CA ASP A 48 -0.63 14.22 -2.61
C ASP A 48 0.58 15.11 -2.26
N PRO A 49 1.82 14.57 -2.26
CA PRO A 49 3.01 15.38 -1.98
C PRO A 49 3.33 16.39 -3.11
N SER A 50 2.94 16.10 -4.35
CA SER A 50 3.21 16.96 -5.49
C SER A 50 2.20 18.08 -5.62
N SER A 51 2.67 19.33 -5.69
CA SER A 51 1.81 20.49 -6.01
C SER A 51 1.22 20.42 -7.42
N ASP A 52 1.81 19.59 -8.31
CA ASP A 52 1.40 19.43 -9.71
C ASP A 52 0.74 18.08 -9.97
N ALA A 53 0.23 17.44 -8.90
CA ALA A 53 -0.49 16.17 -9.01
C ALA A 53 -1.64 16.26 -10.03
N PRO A 54 -1.86 15.21 -10.86
CA PRO A 54 -2.94 15.18 -11.85
C PRO A 54 -4.34 15.50 -11.32
N CYS A 55 -4.58 15.22 -10.03
CA CYS A 55 -5.87 15.47 -9.38
C CYS A 55 -6.08 16.92 -8.92
N ARG A 56 -5.01 17.75 -8.85
CA ARG A 56 -5.05 19.05 -8.17
C ARG A 56 -6.23 19.94 -8.54
N HIS A 57 -6.56 20.03 -9.82
CA HIS A 57 -7.59 20.91 -10.33
C HIS A 57 -8.93 20.22 -10.60
N LEU A 58 -9.06 18.95 -10.21
CA LEU A 58 -10.26 18.14 -10.45
C LEU A 58 -11.04 17.86 -9.18
N THR A 59 -10.47 18.14 -8.02
CA THR A 59 -11.08 17.88 -6.71
C THR A 59 -11.51 19.18 -6.04
N PRO A 60 -12.62 19.20 -5.27
CA PRO A 60 -13.03 20.36 -4.50
C PRO A 60 -12.05 20.71 -3.37
N ARG A 61 -11.31 19.71 -2.87
CA ARG A 61 -10.28 19.90 -1.85
C ARG A 61 -9.05 19.08 -2.18
N PHE A 62 -7.99 19.76 -2.53
CA PHE A 62 -6.64 19.19 -2.67
C PHE A 62 -5.78 19.64 -1.50
N VAL A 63 -5.13 18.69 -0.83
CA VAL A 63 -4.20 18.93 0.27
C VAL A 63 -2.81 18.47 -0.16
N GLN A 64 -1.85 19.37 -0.13
CA GLN A 64 -0.45 18.99 -0.31
C GLN A 64 0.10 18.49 1.03
N GLY A 65 0.61 17.26 1.08
CA GLY A 65 1.13 16.65 2.30
C GLY A 65 1.90 15.36 2.02
N ASP A 66 2.68 14.92 3.00
CA ASP A 66 3.45 13.69 2.91
C ASP A 66 2.57 12.48 3.24
N LEU A 67 2.34 11.62 2.25
CA LEU A 67 1.54 10.40 2.39
C LEU A 67 2.14 9.41 3.40
N GLN A 68 3.43 9.47 3.68
CA GLN A 68 4.11 8.60 4.65
C GLN A 68 4.15 9.20 6.05
N ASN A 69 3.81 10.47 6.21
CA ASN A 69 3.72 11.12 7.51
C ASN A 69 2.36 10.83 8.16
N ALA A 70 2.38 10.17 9.32
CA ALA A 70 1.16 9.79 10.04
C ALA A 70 0.32 11.01 10.45
N ALA A 71 0.95 12.11 10.86
CA ALA A 71 0.23 13.32 11.28
C ALA A 71 -0.48 13.98 10.10
N ASP A 72 0.16 14.05 8.93
CA ASP A 72 -0.44 14.61 7.71
C ASP A 72 -1.65 13.78 7.27
N VAL A 73 -1.51 12.44 7.27
CA VAL A 73 -2.60 11.51 6.92
C VAL A 73 -3.77 11.66 7.88
N VAL A 74 -3.51 11.76 9.20
CA VAL A 74 -4.55 11.95 10.20
C VAL A 74 -5.24 13.30 10.04
N ALA A 75 -4.48 14.38 9.85
CA ALA A 75 -5.03 15.72 9.67
C ALA A 75 -5.91 15.81 8.40
N PHE A 76 -5.52 15.13 7.31
CA PHE A 76 -6.31 15.07 6.10
C PHE A 76 -7.61 14.29 6.30
N GLY A 77 -7.52 13.12 6.97
CA GLY A 77 -8.61 12.15 7.08
C GLY A 77 -9.62 12.41 8.20
N ALA A 78 -9.30 13.26 9.19
CA ALA A 78 -10.07 13.39 10.44
C ALA A 78 -11.56 13.75 10.26
N GLU A 79 -11.91 14.42 9.18
CA GLU A 79 -13.28 14.82 8.90
C GLU A 79 -13.94 14.01 7.76
N LEU A 80 -13.27 12.98 7.27
CA LEU A 80 -13.77 12.14 6.19
C LEU A 80 -14.64 11.00 6.75
N ASP A 81 -15.60 10.54 5.95
CA ASP A 81 -16.38 9.33 6.24
C ASP A 81 -15.62 8.09 5.81
N VAL A 82 -14.96 8.17 4.65
CA VAL A 82 -14.20 7.09 4.03
C VAL A 82 -12.88 7.62 3.52
N ILE A 83 -11.81 6.85 3.70
CA ILE A 83 -10.51 7.11 3.09
C ILE A 83 -10.03 5.87 2.33
N THR A 84 -9.53 6.09 1.13
CA THR A 84 -8.90 5.07 0.30
C THR A 84 -7.53 5.52 -0.19
N ILE A 85 -6.84 4.65 -0.89
CA ILE A 85 -5.50 4.90 -1.42
C ILE A 85 -5.47 4.76 -2.94
N GLU A 86 -4.63 5.51 -3.60
CA GLU A 86 -4.29 5.35 -5.01
C GLU A 86 -2.93 4.68 -5.16
N ILE A 87 -2.05 4.91 -4.20
CA ILE A 87 -0.71 4.33 -4.13
C ILE A 87 -0.52 3.63 -2.77
N GLU A 88 0.16 2.50 -2.74
CA GLU A 88 0.37 1.71 -1.52
C GLU A 88 1.37 2.33 -0.53
N HIS A 89 2.22 3.26 -0.96
CA HIS A 89 3.25 3.88 -0.12
C HIS A 89 2.68 5.02 0.75
N VAL A 90 1.83 4.66 1.71
CA VAL A 90 1.19 5.58 2.66
C VAL A 90 1.42 5.15 4.10
N SER A 91 1.21 6.05 5.07
CA SER A 91 1.36 5.75 6.49
C SER A 91 0.28 4.81 7.00
N VAL A 92 0.64 3.54 7.23
CA VAL A 92 -0.23 2.56 7.90
C VAL A 92 -0.61 3.01 9.31
N GLU A 93 0.31 3.65 10.04
CA GLU A 93 0.06 4.19 11.38
C GLU A 93 -1.01 5.28 11.36
N GLY A 94 -0.92 6.23 10.43
CA GLY A 94 -1.93 7.26 10.25
C GLY A 94 -3.30 6.68 9.91
N LEU A 95 -3.35 5.69 9.03
CA LEU A 95 -4.59 4.99 8.66
C LEU A 95 -5.20 4.22 9.84
N LYS A 96 -4.39 3.53 10.67
CA LYS A 96 -4.86 2.88 11.91
C LYS A 96 -5.44 3.88 12.90
N THR A 97 -4.81 5.03 13.03
CA THR A 97 -5.32 6.11 13.87
C THR A 97 -6.69 6.59 13.40
N LEU A 98 -6.86 6.84 12.11
CA LEU A 98 -8.15 7.22 11.52
C LEU A 98 -9.23 6.15 11.72
N GLU A 99 -8.88 4.87 11.49
CA GLU A 99 -9.81 3.76 11.73
C GLU A 99 -10.27 3.71 13.20
N SER A 100 -9.35 3.94 14.16
CA SER A 100 -9.68 4.01 15.58
C SER A 100 -10.58 5.20 15.95
N GLN A 101 -10.54 6.27 15.17
CA GLN A 101 -11.38 7.46 15.29
C GLN A 101 -12.74 7.31 14.60
N GLY A 102 -12.98 6.17 13.93
CA GLY A 102 -14.25 5.86 13.28
C GLY A 102 -14.32 6.20 11.79
N VAL A 103 -13.24 6.66 11.17
CA VAL A 103 -13.14 6.82 9.72
C VAL A 103 -13.03 5.44 9.07
N ARG A 104 -13.82 5.18 8.04
CA ARG A 104 -13.75 3.92 7.30
C ARG A 104 -12.55 3.91 6.36
N VAL A 105 -11.59 3.04 6.62
CA VAL A 105 -10.37 2.91 5.81
C VAL A 105 -10.47 1.69 4.88
N ILE A 106 -10.28 1.90 3.58
CA ILE A 106 -10.34 0.85 2.54
C ILE A 106 -9.14 1.00 1.60
N PRO A 107 -8.29 -0.02 1.45
CA PRO A 107 -8.28 -1.30 2.16
C PRO A 107 -7.96 -1.12 3.65
N LYS A 108 -8.24 -2.15 4.46
CA LYS A 108 -7.89 -2.10 5.89
C LYS A 108 -6.39 -1.88 6.09
N PRO A 109 -5.98 -1.08 7.08
CA PRO A 109 -4.56 -0.78 7.31
C PRO A 109 -3.68 -2.03 7.51
N ASP A 110 -4.22 -3.08 8.14
CA ASP A 110 -3.48 -4.33 8.32
C ASP A 110 -3.21 -5.06 7.00
N HIS A 111 -4.14 -5.02 6.04
CA HIS A 111 -3.91 -5.55 4.70
C HIS A 111 -2.80 -4.78 3.99
N LEU A 112 -2.82 -3.45 4.13
CA LEU A 112 -1.81 -2.59 3.53
C LEU A 112 -0.42 -2.83 4.13
N ALA A 113 -0.34 -3.08 5.44
CA ALA A 113 0.92 -3.45 6.09
C ALA A 113 1.55 -4.72 5.48
N VAL A 114 0.73 -5.71 5.13
CA VAL A 114 1.18 -6.92 4.42
C VAL A 114 1.62 -6.59 3.00
N ILE A 115 0.88 -5.74 2.28
CA ILE A 115 1.21 -5.34 0.90
C ILE A 115 2.54 -4.57 0.84
N GLN A 116 2.81 -3.70 1.80
CA GLN A 116 4.03 -2.89 1.86
C GLN A 116 5.30 -3.67 2.22
N ASP A 117 5.18 -4.89 2.75
CA ASP A 117 6.32 -5.71 3.17
C ASP A 117 6.29 -7.08 2.48
N LYS A 118 7.20 -7.29 1.52
CA LYS A 118 7.29 -8.54 0.75
C LYS A 118 7.53 -9.77 1.63
N GLY A 119 8.18 -9.60 2.80
CA GLY A 119 8.36 -10.69 3.77
C GLY A 119 7.03 -11.09 4.41
N LEU A 120 6.26 -10.13 4.93
CA LEU A 120 4.93 -10.38 5.47
C LEU A 120 3.99 -10.97 4.42
N GLN A 121 4.08 -10.51 3.17
CA GLN A 121 3.29 -11.03 2.06
C GLN A 121 3.62 -12.51 1.79
N LYS A 122 4.89 -12.90 1.79
CA LYS A 122 5.32 -14.29 1.62
C LYS A 122 4.88 -15.17 2.78
N GLU A 123 5.01 -14.70 4.01
CA GLU A 123 4.53 -15.40 5.20
C GLU A 123 3.00 -15.60 5.13
N PHE A 124 2.26 -14.56 4.74
CA PHE A 124 0.82 -14.65 4.52
C PHE A 124 0.44 -15.71 3.48
N PHE A 125 1.15 -15.77 2.36
CA PHE A 125 0.90 -16.79 1.33
C PHE A 125 1.15 -18.20 1.87
N ALA A 126 2.27 -18.41 2.58
CA ALA A 126 2.62 -19.70 3.16
C ALA A 126 1.58 -20.15 4.21
N GLN A 127 1.16 -19.24 5.11
CA GLN A 127 0.19 -19.55 6.16
C GLN A 127 -1.21 -19.87 5.63
N ASN A 128 -1.56 -19.34 4.44
CA ASN A 128 -2.87 -19.54 3.84
C ASN A 128 -2.88 -20.57 2.70
N GLY A 129 -1.78 -21.30 2.50
CA GLY A 129 -1.68 -22.33 1.45
C GLY A 129 -1.73 -21.76 0.03
N ILE A 130 -1.39 -20.48 -0.16
CA ILE A 130 -1.32 -19.84 -1.48
C ILE A 130 0.01 -20.22 -2.14
N PRO A 131 0.00 -20.83 -3.34
CA PRO A 131 1.23 -21.20 -4.03
C PRO A 131 2.17 -20.01 -4.23
N THR A 132 3.42 -20.18 -3.84
CA THR A 132 4.48 -19.18 -4.04
C THR A 132 5.83 -19.89 -4.14
N SER A 133 6.84 -19.23 -4.75
CA SER A 133 8.20 -19.78 -4.76
C SER A 133 8.69 -20.04 -3.34
N PRO A 134 9.45 -21.11 -3.11
CA PRO A 134 10.17 -21.30 -1.85
C PRO A 134 10.98 -20.05 -1.54
N PHE A 135 10.91 -19.60 -0.29
CA PHE A 135 11.54 -18.36 0.11
C PHE A 135 12.18 -18.45 1.49
N GLN A 136 13.09 -17.53 1.75
CA GLN A 136 13.72 -17.31 3.06
C GLN A 136 13.81 -15.82 3.34
N LEU A 137 13.53 -15.42 4.59
CA LEU A 137 13.74 -14.05 5.05
C LEU A 137 15.17 -13.94 5.58
N VAL A 138 15.87 -12.90 5.16
CA VAL A 138 17.26 -12.61 5.53
C VAL A 138 17.42 -11.18 6.04
N GLY A 139 18.43 -10.99 6.90
CA GLY A 139 18.74 -9.69 7.49
C GLY A 139 19.56 -8.78 6.58
N GLY A 140 20.40 -9.36 5.72
CA GLY A 140 21.33 -8.61 4.86
C GLY A 140 22.07 -9.50 3.86
N ALA A 141 23.14 -8.94 3.28
CA ALA A 141 23.90 -9.59 2.22
C ALA A 141 24.64 -10.87 2.68
N ASP A 142 25.08 -10.94 3.93
CA ASP A 142 25.82 -12.08 4.46
C ASP A 142 25.01 -13.37 4.50
N ASP A 143 23.69 -13.26 4.56
CA ASP A 143 22.79 -14.41 4.64
C ASP A 143 22.41 -14.98 3.27
N VAL A 144 22.76 -14.31 2.19
CA VAL A 144 22.28 -14.63 0.83
C VAL A 144 22.71 -16.02 0.36
N GLN A 145 23.86 -16.52 0.81
CA GLN A 145 24.37 -17.83 0.43
C GLN A 145 23.58 -19.01 1.05
N GLN A 146 22.75 -18.77 2.04
CA GLN A 146 22.06 -19.83 2.79
C GLN A 146 21.06 -20.63 1.95
N MET A 147 20.54 -20.03 0.86
CA MET A 147 19.48 -20.65 0.05
C MET A 147 20.00 -21.38 -1.20
N GLY A 148 21.29 -21.18 -1.56
CA GLY A 148 21.88 -21.73 -2.79
C GLY A 148 21.46 -20.93 -4.05
N LEU A 149 22.33 -20.94 -5.07
CA LEU A 149 22.15 -20.22 -6.33
C LEU A 149 21.52 -21.14 -7.41
N PRO A 150 20.75 -20.63 -8.37
CA PRO A 150 20.37 -19.22 -8.56
C PRO A 150 19.20 -18.78 -7.68
N ILE A 151 19.24 -17.56 -7.19
CA ILE A 151 18.20 -16.95 -6.36
C ILE A 151 17.84 -15.54 -6.82
N VAL A 152 16.64 -15.10 -6.48
CA VAL A 152 16.20 -13.71 -6.60
C VAL A 152 16.13 -13.12 -5.19
N GLN A 153 16.89 -12.05 -4.96
CA GLN A 153 16.79 -11.26 -3.74
C GLN A 153 15.89 -10.06 -4.00
N LYS A 154 14.92 -9.85 -3.11
CA LYS A 154 13.98 -8.72 -3.14
C LYS A 154 14.03 -7.99 -1.81
N MET A 155 14.28 -6.69 -1.84
CA MET A 155 14.15 -5.86 -0.64
C MET A 155 12.72 -5.99 -0.07
N ARG A 156 12.59 -6.15 1.24
CA ARG A 156 11.26 -6.27 1.86
C ARG A 156 10.42 -5.02 1.66
N LYS A 157 11.03 -3.84 1.78
CA LYS A 157 10.36 -2.53 1.66
C LYS A 157 11.09 -1.63 0.66
N GLY A 158 10.41 -0.64 0.13
CA GLY A 158 11.00 0.41 -0.71
C GLY A 158 11.34 0.01 -2.15
N GLY A 159 11.12 -1.23 -2.57
CA GLY A 159 11.31 -1.63 -3.97
C GLY A 159 10.04 -1.40 -4.80
N TYR A 160 10.16 -0.74 -5.95
CA TYR A 160 9.08 -0.47 -6.91
C TYR A 160 9.63 -0.58 -8.34
N ASP A 161 8.77 -0.89 -9.32
CA ASP A 161 9.09 -0.93 -10.76
C ASP A 161 10.41 -1.63 -11.08
N GLY A 162 10.63 -2.82 -10.51
CA GLY A 162 11.87 -3.61 -10.70
C GLY A 162 13.07 -3.10 -9.88
N LYS A 163 12.99 -1.98 -9.18
CA LYS A 163 14.00 -1.54 -8.23
C LYS A 163 13.91 -2.34 -6.94
N GLY A 164 15.06 -2.65 -6.34
CA GLY A 164 15.10 -3.50 -5.13
C GLY A 164 14.90 -4.99 -5.42
N VAL A 165 15.13 -5.44 -6.64
CA VAL A 165 15.18 -6.84 -7.06
C VAL A 165 16.51 -7.11 -7.77
N VAL A 166 17.19 -8.19 -7.40
CA VAL A 166 18.40 -8.65 -8.07
C VAL A 166 18.38 -10.18 -8.23
N LEU A 167 18.74 -10.64 -9.42
CA LEU A 167 18.94 -12.04 -9.73
C LEU A 167 20.44 -12.38 -9.54
N LEU A 168 20.72 -13.29 -8.62
CA LEU A 168 22.05 -13.79 -8.31
C LEU A 168 22.16 -15.21 -8.88
N LYS A 169 22.89 -15.35 -9.99
CA LYS A 169 23.04 -16.62 -10.72
C LYS A 169 24.21 -17.44 -10.25
N SER A 170 25.27 -16.78 -9.80
CA SER A 170 26.56 -17.40 -9.44
C SER A 170 27.24 -16.61 -8.32
N GLU A 171 28.29 -17.17 -7.73
CA GLU A 171 29.07 -16.51 -6.69
C GLU A 171 29.63 -15.14 -7.12
N SER A 172 29.91 -14.95 -8.42
CA SER A 172 30.37 -13.66 -8.95
C SER A 172 29.31 -12.56 -8.88
N ASP A 173 28.03 -12.89 -8.66
CA ASP A 173 26.96 -11.93 -8.51
C ASP A 173 26.76 -11.48 -7.05
N LEU A 174 27.31 -12.19 -6.07
CA LEU A 174 27.12 -11.88 -4.64
C LEU A 174 27.45 -10.44 -4.26
N PRO A 175 28.46 -9.78 -4.83
CA PRO A 175 28.72 -8.36 -4.55
C PRO A 175 27.57 -7.40 -4.95
N LYS A 176 26.58 -7.88 -5.72
CA LYS A 176 25.39 -7.10 -6.10
C LYS A 176 24.25 -7.23 -5.08
N ALA A 177 24.41 -8.14 -4.11
CA ALA A 177 23.37 -8.37 -3.09
C ALA A 177 23.10 -7.12 -2.28
N PHE A 178 21.83 -6.92 -1.92
CA PHE A 178 21.43 -5.84 -1.04
C PHE A 178 21.75 -6.17 0.41
N ASP A 179 22.38 -5.25 1.11
CA ASP A 179 22.64 -5.35 2.54
C ASP A 179 21.51 -4.71 3.36
N VAL A 180 20.31 -5.24 3.17
CA VAL A 180 19.09 -4.81 3.87
C VAL A 180 18.15 -6.01 4.05
N PRO A 181 17.20 -5.96 5.01
CA PRO A 181 16.20 -7.00 5.17
C PRO A 181 15.51 -7.33 3.84
N SER A 182 15.59 -8.60 3.45
CA SER A 182 15.20 -9.06 2.11
C SER A 182 14.46 -10.40 2.17
N VAL A 183 13.78 -10.69 1.07
CA VAL A 183 13.24 -12.01 0.74
C VAL A 183 14.16 -12.63 -0.30
N LEU A 184 14.67 -13.82 -0.03
CA LEU A 184 15.30 -14.67 -1.03
C LEU A 184 14.27 -15.63 -1.58
N GLU A 185 14.25 -15.83 -2.88
CA GLU A 185 13.37 -16.79 -3.56
C GLU A 185 14.21 -17.63 -4.52
N HIS A 186 13.89 -18.91 -4.66
CA HIS A 186 14.44 -19.67 -5.78
C HIS A 186 14.04 -19.02 -7.11
N ALA A 187 15.02 -18.86 -7.98
CA ALA A 187 14.76 -18.40 -9.34
C ALA A 187 13.87 -19.44 -10.03
N VAL A 188 12.78 -18.96 -10.65
CA VAL A 188 11.88 -19.79 -11.45
C VAL A 188 12.18 -19.58 -12.93
N ASP A 189 12.05 -20.63 -13.72
CA ASP A 189 12.12 -20.53 -15.16
C ASP A 189 10.80 -19.93 -15.66
N ILE A 190 10.92 -18.72 -16.23
CA ILE A 190 9.76 -18.01 -16.80
C ILE A 190 9.55 -18.53 -18.23
N GLU A 191 8.47 -19.26 -18.43
CA GLU A 191 8.10 -19.74 -19.76
C GLU A 191 7.44 -18.65 -20.60
N LYS A 192 6.64 -17.80 -19.98
CA LYS A 192 5.93 -16.70 -20.65
C LYS A 192 5.56 -15.60 -19.66
N GLU A 193 5.78 -14.36 -20.08
CA GLU A 193 5.27 -13.15 -19.41
C GLU A 193 4.08 -12.60 -20.24
N LEU A 194 2.98 -12.24 -19.56
CA LEU A 194 1.72 -11.79 -20.17
C LEU A 194 1.48 -10.30 -19.93
#